data_b878002581c1d7a2fefadc81b676a632
#
_entry.id   b878002581c1d7a2fefadc81b676a632
#
_cell.length_a   1.000
_cell.length_b   1.000
_cell.length_c   1.000
_cell.angle_alpha   90.00
_cell.angle_beta   90.00
_cell.angle_gamma   90.00
#
_symmetry.space_group_name_H-M   'P 1'
#
loop_
_entity.id
_entity.type
_entity.pdbx_description
1 polymer ?
#
loop_
_entity_poly.entity_id
_entity_poly.type
_entity_poly.pdbx_seq_one_letter_code
_entity_poly.pdbx_strand_id
1 'polypeptide(L)'
;MSRSTSPAAAFGVAAGGIAVYAGMDAIMKGLSIASGAYFAVFWRSIAGVVLLAPLFIARGGRWPAWRALRLHLARGSVGGASVLLFFWGLVRVPMAQGVALTFLAPLIALFLAALTLGERIHRSAIGGSLVASLGVLAIAAGQVQARASEGMVLGSVAILVASVLYAGSLILLRRQAQAADPLEVALFTSIVLGGILLLGAPWFAPLPRVEQLPAIVASAALGSVSAVALAWAYRHAEAQVLAPVEYTAFVWSALFGWLVFAERVSPWTVAGALLIIAGCLVAVRRPVPAPQTEASL
;
A
#
# COMPACT_ATOMS: atom_id res chain seq x y z
N MET A 1 -23.70 -23.15 -14.52
CA MET A 1 -22.81 -23.85 -13.56
C MET A 1 -21.60 -22.95 -13.33
N SER A 2 -21.62 -22.09 -12.30
CA SER A 2 -20.46 -21.29 -11.92
C SER A 2 -19.45 -22.25 -11.27
N ARG A 3 -18.30 -22.49 -11.91
CA ARG A 3 -17.18 -23.16 -11.27
C ARG A 3 -16.81 -22.34 -10.03
N SER A 4 -17.10 -22.86 -8.85
CA SER A 4 -16.60 -22.28 -7.61
C SER A 4 -15.07 -22.31 -7.70
N THR A 5 -14.47 -21.13 -7.86
CA THR A 5 -13.01 -21.00 -7.82
C THR A 5 -12.54 -21.47 -6.45
N SER A 6 -11.55 -22.37 -6.44
CA SER A 6 -11.05 -22.89 -5.16
C SER A 6 -10.38 -21.75 -4.36
N PRO A 7 -10.51 -21.71 -3.03
CA PRO A 7 -9.81 -20.72 -2.19
C PRO A 7 -8.30 -20.68 -2.45
N ALA A 8 -7.71 -21.81 -2.81
CA ALA A 8 -6.29 -21.91 -3.17
C ALA A 8 -5.96 -21.15 -4.47
N ALA A 9 -6.86 -21.16 -5.47
CA ALA A 9 -6.67 -20.38 -6.69
C ALA A 9 -6.73 -18.87 -6.41
N ALA A 10 -7.69 -18.44 -5.58
CA ALA A 10 -7.78 -17.02 -5.17
C ALA A 10 -6.53 -16.58 -4.37
N PHE A 11 -6.03 -17.45 -3.49
CA PHE A 11 -4.77 -17.19 -2.76
C PHE A 11 -3.58 -17.07 -3.72
N GLY A 12 -3.44 -17.97 -4.69
CA GLY A 12 -2.38 -17.93 -5.69
C GLY A 12 -2.42 -16.67 -6.55
N VAL A 13 -3.60 -16.24 -7.00
CA VAL A 13 -3.78 -14.98 -7.76
C VAL A 13 -3.45 -13.77 -6.91
N ALA A 14 -3.85 -13.75 -5.64
CA ALA A 14 -3.49 -12.66 -4.73
C ALA A 14 -1.97 -12.60 -4.50
N ALA A 15 -1.30 -13.73 -4.24
CA ALA A 15 0.14 -13.79 -4.05
C ALA A 15 0.90 -13.31 -5.31
N GLY A 16 0.45 -13.73 -6.49
CA GLY A 16 0.96 -13.24 -7.78
C GLY A 16 0.75 -11.73 -7.95
N GLY A 17 -0.44 -11.22 -7.59
CA GLY A 17 -0.74 -9.79 -7.61
C GLY A 17 0.19 -8.98 -6.71
N ILE A 18 0.48 -9.47 -5.51
CA ILE A 18 1.43 -8.83 -4.59
C ILE A 18 2.87 -8.90 -5.09
N ALA A 19 3.26 -10.02 -5.72
CA ALA A 19 4.57 -10.11 -6.36
C ALA A 19 4.74 -9.07 -7.47
N VAL A 20 3.71 -8.90 -8.31
CA VAL A 20 3.67 -7.87 -9.37
C VAL A 20 3.74 -6.47 -8.77
N TYR A 21 3.04 -6.22 -7.64
CA TYR A 21 3.09 -4.94 -6.93
C TYR A 21 4.48 -4.65 -6.39
N ALA A 22 5.14 -5.63 -5.76
CA ALA A 22 6.50 -5.49 -5.26
C ALA A 22 7.51 -5.25 -6.41
N GLY A 23 7.30 -5.88 -7.57
CA GLY A 23 8.06 -5.59 -8.79
C GLY A 23 7.87 -4.16 -9.28
N MET A 24 6.64 -3.65 -9.23
CA MET A 24 6.35 -2.24 -9.51
C MET A 24 7.09 -1.31 -8.53
N ASP A 25 7.09 -1.63 -7.23
CA ASP A 25 7.81 -0.87 -6.22
C ASP A 25 9.32 -0.84 -6.47
N ALA A 26 9.91 -1.96 -6.94
CA ALA A 26 11.31 -2.00 -7.31
C ALA A 26 11.63 -1.07 -8.49
N ILE A 27 10.80 -1.08 -9.54
CA ILE A 27 10.94 -0.15 -10.67
C ILE A 27 10.82 1.30 -10.20
N MET A 28 9.83 1.59 -9.37
CA MET A 28 9.62 2.93 -8.80
C MET A 28 10.77 3.38 -7.91
N LYS A 29 11.35 2.47 -7.11
CA LYS A 29 12.55 2.76 -6.33
C LYS A 29 13.72 3.10 -7.25
N GLY A 30 13.95 2.33 -8.31
CA GLY A 30 14.99 2.60 -9.30
C GLY A 30 14.82 3.96 -9.97
N LEU A 31 13.61 4.29 -10.43
CA LEU A 31 13.29 5.62 -10.98
C LEU A 31 13.50 6.73 -9.95
N SER A 32 13.13 6.49 -8.70
CA SER A 32 13.27 7.46 -7.61
C SER A 32 14.74 7.70 -7.23
N ILE A 33 15.59 6.67 -7.31
CA ILE A 33 17.04 6.81 -7.13
C ILE A 33 17.64 7.64 -8.28
N ALA A 34 17.23 7.35 -9.52
CA ALA A 34 17.81 7.99 -10.72
C ALA A 34 17.35 9.44 -10.92
N SER A 35 16.09 9.78 -10.54
CA SER A 35 15.47 11.05 -10.93
C SER A 35 14.66 11.71 -9.81
N GLY A 36 14.67 11.14 -8.62
CA GLY A 36 13.90 11.64 -7.47
C GLY A 36 12.48 11.05 -7.40
N ALA A 37 11.99 10.91 -6.16
CA ALA A 37 10.67 10.34 -5.88
C ALA A 37 9.54 11.17 -6.51
N TYR A 38 9.67 12.49 -6.53
CA TYR A 38 8.68 13.38 -7.14
C TYR A 38 8.51 13.10 -8.63
N PHE A 39 9.63 13.03 -9.36
CA PHE A 39 9.67 12.68 -10.77
C PHE A 39 8.98 11.32 -11.04
N ALA A 40 9.38 10.29 -10.29
CA ALA A 40 8.87 8.93 -10.47
C ALA A 40 7.35 8.86 -10.24
N VAL A 41 6.85 9.45 -9.14
CA VAL A 41 5.43 9.44 -8.81
C VAL A 41 4.61 10.29 -9.77
N PHE A 42 5.10 11.46 -10.19
CA PHE A 42 4.42 12.31 -11.16
C PHE A 42 4.24 11.60 -12.50
N TRP A 43 5.35 11.15 -13.11
CA TRP A 43 5.29 10.52 -14.43
C TRP A 43 4.55 9.20 -14.45
N ARG A 44 4.65 8.41 -13.36
CA ARG A 44 3.79 7.22 -13.19
C ARG A 44 2.31 7.60 -13.17
N SER A 45 1.94 8.69 -12.50
CA SER A 45 0.55 9.14 -12.46
C SER A 45 0.05 9.58 -13.83
N ILE A 46 0.88 10.31 -14.60
CA ILE A 46 0.56 10.66 -15.99
C ILE A 46 0.38 9.41 -16.86
N ALA A 47 1.31 8.44 -16.76
CA ALA A 47 1.17 7.17 -17.48
C ALA A 47 -0.10 6.41 -17.05
N GLY A 48 -0.45 6.43 -15.76
CA GLY A 48 -1.69 5.85 -15.26
C GLY A 48 -2.93 6.49 -15.89
N VAL A 49 -2.95 7.81 -16.01
CA VAL A 49 -4.06 8.52 -16.72
C VAL A 49 -4.11 8.10 -18.18
N VAL A 50 -2.97 8.09 -18.87
CA VAL A 50 -2.91 7.73 -20.31
C VAL A 50 -3.39 6.28 -20.54
N LEU A 51 -3.07 5.36 -19.66
CA LEU A 51 -3.47 3.96 -19.76
C LEU A 51 -4.95 3.73 -19.39
N LEU A 52 -5.45 4.40 -18.35
CA LEU A 52 -6.77 4.11 -17.80
C LEU A 52 -7.89 4.98 -18.41
N ALA A 53 -7.60 6.20 -18.86
CA ALA A 53 -8.61 7.09 -19.41
C ALA A 53 -9.29 6.54 -20.67
N PRO A 54 -8.58 5.97 -21.67
CA PRO A 54 -9.23 5.36 -22.83
C PRO A 54 -10.16 4.22 -22.44
N LEU A 55 -9.75 3.38 -21.48
CA LEU A 55 -10.56 2.26 -21.00
C LEU A 55 -11.81 2.74 -20.24
N PHE A 56 -11.69 3.80 -19.46
CA PHE A 56 -12.80 4.42 -18.77
C PHE A 56 -13.82 4.99 -19.73
N ILE A 57 -13.36 5.73 -20.76
CA ILE A 57 -14.22 6.31 -21.80
C ILE A 57 -14.89 5.20 -22.62
N ALA A 58 -14.14 4.17 -23.04
CA ALA A 58 -14.68 3.05 -23.82
C ALA A 58 -15.77 2.24 -23.08
N ARG A 59 -15.74 2.24 -21.73
CA ARG A 59 -16.79 1.65 -20.88
C ARG A 59 -17.98 2.58 -20.62
N GLY A 60 -18.05 3.71 -21.27
CA GLY A 60 -19.12 4.69 -21.06
C GLY A 60 -19.00 5.46 -19.74
N GLY A 61 -17.78 5.56 -19.19
CA GLY A 61 -17.51 6.29 -17.97
C GLY A 61 -17.96 7.74 -18.06
N ARG A 62 -18.63 8.21 -17.02
CA ARG A 62 -19.13 9.59 -16.89
C ARG A 62 -18.33 10.33 -15.83
N TRP A 63 -18.23 11.65 -16.00
CA TRP A 63 -17.62 12.47 -14.97
C TRP A 63 -18.32 12.27 -13.61
N PRO A 64 -17.58 12.05 -12.51
CA PRO A 64 -18.16 11.74 -11.22
C PRO A 64 -19.00 12.90 -10.68
N ALA A 65 -20.07 12.57 -9.99
CA ALA A 65 -20.88 13.55 -9.27
C ALA A 65 -20.03 14.27 -8.20
N TRP A 66 -20.39 15.49 -7.84
CA TRP A 66 -19.64 16.32 -6.89
C TRP A 66 -19.29 15.62 -5.56
N ARG A 67 -20.20 14.77 -5.05
CA ARG A 67 -19.95 13.98 -3.83
C ARG A 67 -18.82 12.97 -4.04
N ALA A 68 -18.80 12.25 -5.15
CA ALA A 68 -17.74 11.30 -5.50
C ALA A 68 -16.43 12.05 -5.77
N LEU A 69 -16.47 13.16 -6.50
CA LEU A 69 -15.30 13.97 -6.79
C LEU A 69 -14.61 14.47 -5.51
N ARG A 70 -15.35 14.91 -4.50
CA ARG A 70 -14.79 15.30 -3.20
C ARG A 70 -14.05 14.13 -2.50
N LEU A 71 -14.59 12.90 -2.60
CA LEU A 71 -13.93 11.72 -2.08
C LEU A 71 -12.66 11.38 -2.87
N HIS A 72 -12.70 11.51 -4.20
CA HIS A 72 -11.51 11.34 -5.05
C HIS A 72 -10.42 12.36 -4.68
N LEU A 73 -10.77 13.63 -4.53
CA LEU A 73 -9.83 14.69 -4.13
C LEU A 73 -9.24 14.41 -2.74
N ALA A 74 -10.08 14.15 -1.74
CA ALA A 74 -9.61 13.90 -0.37
C ALA A 74 -8.69 12.67 -0.30
N ARG A 75 -9.12 11.54 -0.89
CA ARG A 75 -8.32 10.33 -0.90
C ARG A 75 -7.07 10.47 -1.76
N GLY A 76 -7.18 11.07 -2.95
CA GLY A 76 -6.05 11.27 -3.86
C GLY A 76 -4.99 12.17 -3.23
N SER A 77 -5.38 13.20 -2.47
CA SER A 77 -4.43 14.07 -1.76
C SER A 77 -3.72 13.34 -0.64
N VAL A 78 -4.48 12.68 0.25
CA VAL A 78 -3.89 11.96 1.41
C VAL A 78 -3.08 10.76 0.94
N GLY A 79 -3.63 9.93 0.05
CA GLY A 79 -2.93 8.78 -0.51
C GLY A 79 -1.74 9.18 -1.37
N GLY A 80 -1.86 10.28 -2.12
CA GLY A 80 -0.78 10.81 -2.93
C GLY A 80 0.40 11.30 -2.09
N ALA A 81 0.14 12.03 -1.02
CA ALA A 81 1.17 12.43 -0.06
C ALA A 81 1.85 11.20 0.57
N SER A 82 1.05 10.18 0.93
CA SER A 82 1.58 8.90 1.41
C SER A 82 2.55 8.26 0.41
N VAL A 83 2.14 8.11 -0.85
CA VAL A 83 2.96 7.49 -1.91
C VAL A 83 4.25 8.28 -2.14
N LEU A 84 4.18 9.61 -2.15
CA LEU A 84 5.37 10.44 -2.34
C LEU A 84 6.36 10.27 -1.18
N LEU A 85 5.88 10.32 0.07
CA LEU A 85 6.71 10.09 1.25
C LEU A 85 7.26 8.67 1.31
N PHE A 86 6.47 7.67 0.92
CA PHE A 86 6.91 6.28 0.85
C PHE A 86 8.10 6.13 -0.10
N PHE A 87 7.99 6.58 -1.35
CA PHE A 87 9.09 6.45 -2.30
C PHE A 87 10.28 7.37 -1.96
N TRP A 88 10.03 8.53 -1.37
CA TRP A 88 11.11 9.38 -0.83
C TRP A 88 11.89 8.67 0.27
N GLY A 89 11.20 7.97 1.17
CA GLY A 89 11.82 7.16 2.22
C GLY A 89 12.49 5.90 1.65
N LEU A 90 11.84 5.20 0.70
CA LEU A 90 12.29 3.93 0.15
C LEU A 90 13.64 4.02 -0.58
N VAL A 91 13.97 5.18 -1.14
CA VAL A 91 15.31 5.46 -1.71
C VAL A 91 16.42 5.38 -0.64
N ARG A 92 16.09 5.62 0.62
CA ARG A 92 17.02 5.75 1.75
C ARG A 92 17.14 4.50 2.60
N VAL A 93 16.20 3.56 2.47
CA VAL A 93 16.15 2.34 3.26
C VAL A 93 16.08 1.11 2.35
N PRO A 94 16.49 -0.08 2.81
CA PRO A 94 16.27 -1.32 2.08
C PRO A 94 14.77 -1.56 1.83
N MET A 95 14.42 -2.13 0.65
CA MET A 95 13.03 -2.37 0.25
C MET A 95 12.25 -3.16 1.29
N ALA A 96 12.82 -4.28 1.78
CA ALA A 96 12.17 -5.11 2.78
C ALA A 96 11.85 -4.33 4.08
N GLN A 97 12.77 -3.47 4.52
CA GLN A 97 12.57 -2.63 5.70
C GLN A 97 11.46 -1.61 5.47
N GLY A 98 11.47 -0.94 4.31
CA GLY A 98 10.43 0.03 3.95
C GLY A 98 9.04 -0.60 3.94
N VAL A 99 8.88 -1.75 3.29
CA VAL A 99 7.61 -2.48 3.23
C VAL A 99 7.18 -3.00 4.60
N ALA A 100 8.11 -3.52 5.42
CA ALA A 100 7.78 -3.97 6.78
C ALA A 100 7.17 -2.84 7.63
N LEU A 101 7.69 -1.62 7.53
CA LEU A 101 7.15 -0.46 8.25
C LEU A 101 5.74 -0.08 7.77
N THR A 102 5.39 -0.32 6.50
CA THR A 102 4.02 -0.03 6.01
C THR A 102 2.97 -0.98 6.57
N PHE A 103 3.35 -2.15 7.08
CA PHE A 103 2.40 -3.07 7.72
C PHE A 103 1.76 -2.53 9.00
N LEU A 104 2.24 -1.41 9.52
CA LEU A 104 1.53 -0.69 10.57
C LEU A 104 0.25 0.00 10.10
N ALA A 105 0.13 0.30 8.82
CA ALA A 105 -1.01 1.04 8.29
C ALA A 105 -2.38 0.40 8.61
N PRO A 106 -2.59 -0.93 8.48
CA PRO A 106 -3.85 -1.56 8.87
C PRO A 106 -4.19 -1.39 10.35
N LEU A 107 -3.19 -1.45 11.24
CA LEU A 107 -3.39 -1.21 12.67
C LEU A 107 -3.78 0.25 12.95
N ILE A 108 -3.07 1.19 12.34
CA ILE A 108 -3.38 2.61 12.44
C ILE A 108 -4.79 2.88 11.89
N ALA A 109 -5.17 2.26 10.77
CA ALA A 109 -6.50 2.39 10.18
C ALA A 109 -7.59 1.91 11.12
N LEU A 110 -7.34 0.86 11.90
CA LEU A 110 -8.27 0.35 12.92
C LEU A 110 -8.53 1.38 14.03
N PHE A 111 -7.48 2.04 14.53
CA PHE A 111 -7.62 3.12 15.52
C PHE A 111 -8.30 4.37 14.94
N LEU A 112 -7.95 4.74 13.71
CA LEU A 112 -8.59 5.86 13.02
C LEU A 112 -10.08 5.58 12.76
N ALA A 113 -10.45 4.34 12.41
CA ALA A 113 -11.84 3.93 12.25
C ALA A 113 -12.62 4.04 13.58
N ALA A 114 -12.01 3.64 14.70
CA ALA A 114 -12.62 3.82 16.00
C ALA A 114 -12.87 5.29 16.32
N LEU A 115 -11.91 6.17 16.05
CA LEU A 115 -12.03 7.61 16.31
C LEU A 115 -13.03 8.32 15.37
N THR A 116 -13.09 7.90 14.09
CA THR A 116 -13.87 8.62 13.06
C THR A 116 -15.26 8.01 12.80
N LEU A 117 -15.43 6.72 13.09
CA LEU A 117 -16.67 5.97 12.85
C LEU A 117 -17.34 5.51 14.16
N GLY A 118 -16.71 5.78 15.33
CA GLY A 118 -17.22 5.36 16.63
C GLY A 118 -17.15 3.84 16.86
N GLU A 119 -16.32 3.12 16.12
CA GLU A 119 -16.15 1.68 16.29
C GLU A 119 -15.44 1.38 17.62
N ARG A 120 -15.83 0.30 18.30
CA ARG A 120 -15.21 -0.10 19.55
C ARG A 120 -13.86 -0.79 19.30
N ILE A 121 -12.80 -0.31 19.98
CA ILE A 121 -11.49 -0.94 19.95
C ILE A 121 -11.51 -2.19 20.84
N HIS A 122 -11.24 -3.36 20.27
CA HIS A 122 -11.13 -4.60 21.01
C HIS A 122 -9.77 -4.72 21.72
N ARG A 123 -9.72 -5.47 22.84
CA ARG A 123 -8.47 -5.72 23.58
C ARG A 123 -7.39 -6.38 22.71
N SER A 124 -7.79 -7.23 21.76
CA SER A 124 -6.88 -7.84 20.78
C SER A 124 -6.18 -6.81 19.91
N ALA A 125 -6.88 -5.74 19.53
CA ALA A 125 -6.29 -4.66 18.75
C ALA A 125 -5.22 -3.89 19.54
N ILE A 126 -5.48 -3.63 20.83
CA ILE A 126 -4.49 -2.98 21.71
C ILE A 126 -3.26 -3.89 21.88
N GLY A 127 -3.48 -5.19 22.22
CA GLY A 127 -2.39 -6.15 22.35
C GLY A 127 -1.58 -6.31 21.06
N GLY A 128 -2.26 -6.43 19.93
CA GLY A 128 -1.62 -6.50 18.61
C GLY A 128 -0.79 -5.26 18.28
N SER A 129 -1.28 -4.06 18.63
CA SER A 129 -0.54 -2.82 18.41
C SER A 129 0.71 -2.71 19.27
N LEU A 130 0.65 -3.20 20.52
CA LEU A 130 1.85 -3.26 21.37
C LEU A 130 2.92 -4.19 20.78
N VAL A 131 2.52 -5.38 20.31
CA VAL A 131 3.45 -6.31 19.64
C VAL A 131 4.04 -5.71 18.38
N ALA A 132 3.22 -5.05 17.55
CA ALA A 132 3.70 -4.40 16.34
C ALA A 132 4.64 -3.22 16.63
N SER A 133 4.39 -2.46 17.71
CA SER A 133 5.29 -1.39 18.15
C SER A 133 6.67 -1.92 18.57
N LEU A 134 6.71 -3.09 19.24
CA LEU A 134 7.99 -3.76 19.51
C LEU A 134 8.74 -4.13 18.23
N GLY A 135 8.02 -4.50 17.17
CA GLY A 135 8.61 -4.74 15.84
C GLY A 135 9.26 -3.50 15.23
N VAL A 136 8.61 -2.34 15.34
CA VAL A 136 9.20 -1.05 14.89
C VAL A 136 10.43 -0.72 15.71
N LEU A 137 10.38 -0.91 17.03
CA LEU A 137 11.52 -0.69 17.92
C LEU A 137 12.70 -1.63 17.60
N ALA A 138 12.41 -2.89 17.22
CA ALA A 138 13.46 -3.83 16.78
C ALA A 138 14.15 -3.32 15.50
N ILE A 139 13.41 -2.85 14.50
CA ILE A 139 13.98 -2.25 13.29
C ILE A 139 14.83 -1.01 13.64
N ALA A 140 14.32 -0.14 14.53
CA ALA A 140 15.05 1.05 14.95
C ALA A 140 16.33 0.69 15.72
N ALA A 141 16.29 -0.30 16.61
CA ALA A 141 17.47 -0.81 17.32
C ALA A 141 18.54 -1.35 16.36
N GLY A 142 18.11 -2.06 15.33
CA GLY A 142 19.00 -2.52 14.26
C GLY A 142 19.69 -1.37 13.51
N GLN A 143 18.99 -0.26 13.29
CA GLN A 143 19.58 0.94 12.68
C GLN A 143 20.63 1.59 13.60
N VAL A 144 20.32 1.71 14.90
CA VAL A 144 21.26 2.26 15.88
C VAL A 144 22.52 1.39 15.96
N GLN A 145 22.36 0.05 16.05
CA GLN A 145 23.47 -0.88 16.10
C GLN A 145 24.34 -0.83 14.83
N ALA A 146 23.73 -0.71 13.67
CA ALA A 146 24.43 -0.58 12.39
C ALA A 146 25.02 0.82 12.16
N ARG A 147 24.88 1.76 13.10
CA ARG A 147 25.25 3.16 12.92
C ARG A 147 24.70 3.74 11.63
N ALA A 148 23.39 3.51 11.41
CA ALA A 148 22.71 3.95 10.21
C ALA A 148 22.94 5.44 9.94
N SER A 149 23.03 5.82 8.68
CA SER A 149 23.14 7.21 8.29
C SER A 149 21.89 7.99 8.70
N GLU A 150 22.03 9.30 8.94
CA GLU A 150 20.90 10.18 9.19
C GLU A 150 19.81 10.06 8.10
N GLY A 151 20.23 9.92 6.83
CA GLY A 151 19.32 9.71 5.71
C GLY A 151 18.48 8.44 5.85
N MET A 152 19.03 7.34 6.39
CA MET A 152 18.28 6.10 6.61
C MET A 152 17.24 6.27 7.72
N VAL A 153 17.58 6.96 8.80
CA VAL A 153 16.64 7.26 9.89
C VAL A 153 15.49 8.13 9.37
N LEU A 154 15.82 9.21 8.67
CA LEU A 154 14.81 10.10 8.05
C LEU A 154 13.93 9.33 7.04
N GLY A 155 14.51 8.43 6.26
CA GLY A 155 13.77 7.56 5.34
C GLY A 155 12.75 6.67 6.07
N SER A 156 13.16 6.07 7.19
CA SER A 156 12.25 5.24 8.01
C SER A 156 11.13 6.07 8.64
N VAL A 157 11.43 7.25 9.16
CA VAL A 157 10.43 8.18 9.71
C VAL A 157 9.44 8.61 8.61
N ALA A 158 9.93 8.95 7.41
CA ALA A 158 9.06 9.31 6.28
C ALA A 158 8.09 8.18 5.92
N ILE A 159 8.55 6.92 5.92
CA ILE A 159 7.70 5.76 5.67
C ILE A 159 6.67 5.54 6.79
N LEU A 160 7.04 5.76 8.05
CA LEU A 160 6.09 5.71 9.16
C LEU A 160 5.00 6.78 9.02
N VAL A 161 5.36 8.01 8.66
CA VAL A 161 4.39 9.08 8.36
C VAL A 161 3.54 8.70 7.15
N ALA A 162 4.14 8.14 6.10
CA ALA A 162 3.41 7.62 4.95
C ALA A 162 2.39 6.55 5.36
N SER A 163 2.72 5.67 6.31
CA SER A 163 1.82 4.63 6.82
C SER A 163 0.60 5.22 7.54
N VAL A 164 0.77 6.31 8.27
CA VAL A 164 -0.35 7.05 8.91
C VAL A 164 -1.27 7.66 7.85
N LEU A 165 -0.70 8.31 6.84
CA LEU A 165 -1.49 8.87 5.73
C LEU A 165 -2.19 7.78 4.92
N TYR A 166 -1.50 6.65 4.68
CA TYR A 166 -2.08 5.51 3.99
C TYR A 166 -3.26 4.93 4.78
N ALA A 167 -3.15 4.81 6.09
CA ALA A 167 -4.25 4.39 6.96
C ALA A 167 -5.48 5.31 6.82
N GLY A 168 -5.28 6.63 6.79
CA GLY A 168 -6.35 7.60 6.51
C GLY A 168 -6.97 7.40 5.11
N SER A 169 -6.12 7.14 4.11
CA SER A 169 -6.55 6.83 2.75
C SER A 169 -7.39 5.56 2.67
N LEU A 170 -7.10 4.53 3.48
CA LEU A 170 -7.88 3.28 3.55
C LEU A 170 -9.31 3.52 4.06
N ILE A 171 -9.49 4.44 5.01
CA ILE A 171 -10.84 4.81 5.51
C ILE A 171 -11.63 5.53 4.42
N LEU A 172 -10.98 6.46 3.71
CA LEU A 172 -11.61 7.15 2.58
C LEU A 172 -11.94 6.18 1.43
N LEU A 173 -11.07 5.18 1.20
CA LEU A 173 -11.30 4.14 0.20
C LEU A 173 -12.57 3.33 0.48
N ARG A 174 -12.85 2.98 1.76
CA ARG A 174 -14.09 2.28 2.13
C ARG A 174 -15.32 3.07 1.74
N ARG A 175 -15.33 4.39 1.94
CA ARG A 175 -16.43 5.27 1.53
C ARG A 175 -16.51 5.42 0.01
N GLN A 176 -15.39 5.49 -0.66
CA GLN A 176 -15.30 5.65 -2.11
C GLN A 176 -15.74 4.39 -2.86
N ALA A 177 -15.37 3.19 -2.36
CA ALA A 177 -15.75 1.92 -2.97
C ALA A 177 -17.26 1.67 -3.00
N GLN A 178 -18.04 2.36 -2.14
CA GLN A 178 -19.50 2.33 -2.15
C GLN A 178 -20.12 3.31 -3.16
N ALA A 179 -19.33 4.27 -3.66
CA ALA A 179 -19.83 5.39 -4.48
C ALA A 179 -19.30 5.38 -5.93
N ALA A 180 -18.25 4.59 -6.23
CA ALA A 180 -17.56 4.64 -7.50
C ALA A 180 -17.08 3.26 -7.97
N ASP A 181 -17.00 3.07 -9.29
CA ASP A 181 -16.43 1.87 -9.92
C ASP A 181 -14.91 1.78 -9.67
N PRO A 182 -14.33 0.57 -9.50
CA PRO A 182 -12.88 0.41 -9.30
C PRO A 182 -12.00 1.07 -10.37
N LEU A 183 -12.43 1.08 -11.63
CA LEU A 183 -11.71 1.75 -12.72
C LEU A 183 -11.73 3.27 -12.56
N GLU A 184 -12.88 3.84 -12.18
CA GLU A 184 -13.03 5.26 -11.83
C GLU A 184 -12.11 5.62 -10.67
N VAL A 185 -12.11 4.83 -9.59
CA VAL A 185 -11.24 5.03 -8.43
C VAL A 185 -9.77 5.05 -8.83
N ALA A 186 -9.31 4.11 -9.66
CA ALA A 186 -7.93 4.02 -10.11
C ALA A 186 -7.54 5.22 -11.01
N LEU A 187 -8.40 5.57 -11.96
CA LEU A 187 -8.18 6.71 -12.86
C LEU A 187 -8.12 8.03 -12.09
N PHE A 188 -9.12 8.30 -11.25
CA PHE A 188 -9.18 9.56 -10.49
C PHE A 188 -8.09 9.66 -9.42
N THR A 189 -7.60 8.54 -8.88
CA THR A 189 -6.40 8.54 -8.03
C THR A 189 -5.19 9.07 -8.82
N SER A 190 -4.99 8.60 -10.05
CA SER A 190 -3.89 9.06 -10.92
C SER A 190 -4.08 10.52 -11.36
N ILE A 191 -5.30 10.94 -11.69
CA ILE A 191 -5.62 12.33 -12.06
C ILE A 191 -5.35 13.28 -10.90
N VAL A 192 -5.85 12.97 -9.71
CA VAL A 192 -5.71 13.85 -8.54
C VAL A 192 -4.26 13.94 -8.12
N LEU A 193 -3.56 12.81 -8.04
CA LEU A 193 -2.15 12.78 -7.68
C LEU A 193 -1.29 13.52 -8.71
N GLY A 194 -1.47 13.20 -10.00
CA GLY A 194 -0.78 13.90 -11.09
C GLY A 194 -1.09 15.39 -11.12
N GLY A 195 -2.35 15.77 -10.89
CA GLY A 195 -2.78 17.17 -10.86
C GLY A 195 -2.19 17.96 -9.69
N ILE A 196 -2.09 17.36 -8.49
CA ILE A 196 -1.43 18.00 -7.35
C ILE A 196 0.07 18.16 -7.63
N LEU A 197 0.71 17.13 -8.14
CA LEU A 197 2.14 17.16 -8.44
C LEU A 197 2.45 18.04 -9.68
N LEU A 198 1.47 18.34 -10.53
CA LEU A 198 1.67 19.25 -11.66
C LEU A 198 2.13 20.64 -11.19
N LEU A 199 1.71 21.08 -10.01
CA LEU A 199 2.10 22.39 -9.45
C LEU A 199 3.62 22.52 -9.25
N GLY A 200 4.29 21.45 -8.84
CA GLY A 200 5.74 21.42 -8.65
C GLY A 200 6.52 20.79 -9.83
N ALA A 201 5.82 20.25 -10.82
CA ALA A 201 6.44 19.52 -11.93
C ALA A 201 7.50 20.33 -12.70
N PRO A 202 7.33 21.66 -12.96
CA PRO A 202 8.34 22.45 -13.66
C PRO A 202 9.72 22.44 -12.98
N TRP A 203 9.75 22.29 -11.66
CA TRP A 203 10.99 22.29 -10.88
C TRP A 203 11.51 20.88 -10.55
N PHE A 204 10.61 19.91 -10.34
CA PHE A 204 10.97 18.60 -9.77
C PHE A 204 10.71 17.42 -10.70
N ALA A 205 10.04 17.63 -11.84
CA ALA A 205 9.71 16.57 -12.78
C ALA A 205 9.99 17.00 -14.23
N PRO A 206 11.26 17.18 -14.63
CA PRO A 206 11.59 17.48 -16.01
C PRO A 206 11.06 16.41 -16.97
N LEU A 207 11.05 16.70 -18.27
CA LEU A 207 10.61 15.74 -19.28
C LEU A 207 11.43 14.44 -19.18
N PRO A 208 10.79 13.26 -19.23
CA PRO A 208 11.49 12.00 -19.12
C PRO A 208 12.35 11.76 -20.35
N ARG A 209 13.52 11.19 -20.13
CA ARG A 209 14.36 10.69 -21.21
C ARG A 209 13.72 9.43 -21.82
N VAL A 210 14.01 9.16 -23.08
CA VAL A 210 13.44 8.00 -23.79
C VAL A 210 13.74 6.69 -23.04
N GLU A 211 14.92 6.57 -22.42
CA GLU A 211 15.31 5.38 -21.66
C GLU A 211 14.47 5.17 -20.37
N GLN A 212 13.83 6.21 -19.86
CA GLN A 212 12.99 6.15 -18.65
C GLN A 212 11.54 5.76 -18.95
N LEU A 213 11.09 5.98 -20.19
CA LEU A 213 9.72 5.72 -20.61
C LEU A 213 9.27 4.27 -20.36
N PRO A 214 10.07 3.24 -20.68
CA PRO A 214 9.68 1.86 -20.41
C PRO A 214 9.41 1.60 -18.92
N ALA A 215 10.26 2.12 -18.02
CA ALA A 215 10.10 1.96 -16.58
C ALA A 215 8.87 2.72 -16.04
N ILE A 216 8.60 3.92 -16.57
CA ILE A 216 7.41 4.71 -16.20
C ILE A 216 6.13 3.97 -16.62
N VAL A 217 6.06 3.50 -17.88
CA VAL A 217 4.89 2.78 -18.39
C VAL A 217 4.73 1.43 -17.69
N ALA A 218 5.83 0.68 -17.50
CA ALA A 218 5.81 -0.59 -16.80
C ALA A 218 5.31 -0.44 -15.36
N SER A 219 5.77 0.58 -14.62
CA SER A 219 5.31 0.82 -13.25
C SER A 219 3.80 1.11 -13.17
N ALA A 220 3.25 1.89 -14.11
CA ALA A 220 1.82 2.16 -14.18
C ALA A 220 1.02 0.90 -14.56
N ALA A 221 1.49 0.13 -15.55
CA ALA A 221 0.86 -1.10 -16.00
C ALA A 221 0.86 -2.19 -14.91
N LEU A 222 2.02 -2.44 -14.28
CA LEU A 222 2.14 -3.43 -13.20
C LEU A 222 1.25 -3.09 -12.00
N GLY A 223 1.19 -1.80 -11.62
CA GLY A 223 0.27 -1.35 -10.57
C GLY A 223 -1.19 -1.62 -10.91
N SER A 224 -1.59 -1.41 -12.16
CA SER A 224 -2.95 -1.68 -12.64
C SER A 224 -3.25 -3.20 -12.68
N VAL A 225 -2.31 -4.01 -13.17
CA VAL A 225 -2.43 -5.48 -13.20
C VAL A 225 -2.56 -6.05 -11.79
N SER A 226 -1.71 -5.58 -10.85
CA SER A 226 -1.79 -5.99 -9.45
C SER A 226 -3.15 -5.64 -8.83
N ALA A 227 -3.64 -4.40 -9.05
CA ALA A 227 -4.93 -3.97 -8.53
C ALA A 227 -6.09 -4.83 -9.05
N VAL A 228 -6.06 -5.20 -10.33
CA VAL A 228 -7.07 -6.10 -10.94
C VAL A 228 -6.97 -7.52 -10.35
N ALA A 229 -5.75 -8.05 -10.21
CA ALA A 229 -5.53 -9.38 -9.63
C ALA A 229 -6.04 -9.46 -8.19
N LEU A 230 -5.71 -8.47 -7.36
CA LEU A 230 -6.18 -8.40 -5.98
C LEU A 230 -7.71 -8.21 -5.91
N ALA A 231 -8.28 -7.31 -6.71
CA ALA A 231 -9.73 -7.13 -6.76
C ALA A 231 -10.45 -8.42 -7.17
N TRP A 232 -9.89 -9.17 -8.12
CA TRP A 232 -10.42 -10.47 -8.50
C TRP A 232 -10.35 -11.47 -7.35
N ALA A 233 -9.20 -11.58 -6.68
CA ALA A 233 -9.01 -12.50 -5.56
C ALA A 233 -9.99 -12.22 -4.40
N TYR A 234 -10.14 -10.96 -4.01
CA TYR A 234 -11.07 -10.54 -2.95
C TYR A 234 -12.56 -10.73 -3.29
N ARG A 235 -12.89 -10.90 -4.57
CA ARG A 235 -14.25 -11.29 -5.00
C ARG A 235 -14.51 -12.80 -4.84
N HIS A 236 -13.46 -13.64 -4.83
CA HIS A 236 -13.57 -15.09 -4.87
C HIS A 236 -13.17 -15.80 -3.57
N ALA A 237 -12.61 -15.07 -2.60
CA ALA A 237 -12.26 -15.61 -1.30
C ALA A 237 -12.51 -14.57 -0.20
N GLU A 238 -12.76 -15.07 1.01
CA GLU A 238 -12.94 -14.21 2.19
C GLU A 238 -11.66 -13.45 2.53
N ALA A 239 -11.83 -12.22 2.99
CA ALA A 239 -10.69 -11.36 3.39
C ALA A 239 -9.81 -12.01 4.45
N GLN A 240 -10.37 -12.85 5.33
CA GLN A 240 -9.60 -13.58 6.35
C GLN A 240 -8.62 -14.59 5.77
N VAL A 241 -8.97 -15.21 4.62
CA VAL A 241 -8.09 -16.15 3.91
C VAL A 241 -6.99 -15.42 3.15
N LEU A 242 -7.30 -14.22 2.65
CA LEU A 242 -6.37 -13.44 1.83
C LEU A 242 -5.48 -12.48 2.64
N ALA A 243 -5.88 -12.09 3.86
CA ALA A 243 -5.08 -11.17 4.68
C ALA A 243 -3.61 -11.62 4.90
N PRO A 244 -3.30 -12.92 5.14
CA PRO A 244 -1.91 -13.38 5.24
C PRO A 244 -1.11 -13.19 3.95
N VAL A 245 -1.77 -13.15 2.79
CA VAL A 245 -1.09 -12.99 1.49
C VAL A 245 -0.43 -11.62 1.39
N GLU A 246 -1.04 -10.58 1.95
CA GLU A 246 -0.47 -9.22 1.93
C GLU A 246 0.91 -9.17 2.58
N TYR A 247 1.16 -9.99 3.60
CA TYR A 247 2.46 -10.04 4.26
C TYR A 247 3.55 -10.72 3.42
N THR A 248 3.18 -11.43 2.34
CA THR A 248 4.15 -11.95 1.37
C THR A 248 4.87 -10.81 0.64
N ALA A 249 4.32 -9.59 0.65
CA ALA A 249 4.99 -8.39 0.12
C ALA A 249 6.40 -8.19 0.74
N PHE A 250 6.59 -8.57 2.01
CA PHE A 250 7.91 -8.52 2.64
C PHE A 250 8.91 -9.46 1.94
N VAL A 251 8.47 -10.67 1.64
CA VAL A 251 9.33 -11.68 0.97
C VAL A 251 9.70 -11.21 -0.45
N TRP A 252 8.71 -10.73 -1.21
CA TRP A 252 8.94 -10.21 -2.55
C TRP A 252 9.81 -8.96 -2.54
N SER A 253 9.61 -8.06 -1.58
CA SER A 253 10.44 -6.86 -1.44
C SER A 253 11.87 -7.18 -1.04
N ALA A 254 12.07 -8.21 -0.19
CA ALA A 254 13.40 -8.70 0.13
C ALA A 254 14.10 -9.30 -1.10
N LEU A 255 13.35 -10.10 -1.88
CA LEU A 255 13.85 -10.71 -3.11
C LEU A 255 14.24 -9.65 -4.16
N PHE A 256 13.35 -8.71 -4.46
CA PHE A 256 13.63 -7.66 -5.45
C PHE A 256 14.69 -6.67 -4.95
N GLY A 257 14.71 -6.35 -3.65
CA GLY A 257 15.76 -5.55 -3.03
C GLY A 257 17.15 -6.19 -3.21
N TRP A 258 17.22 -7.50 -3.00
CA TRP A 258 18.47 -8.26 -3.22
C TRP A 258 18.84 -8.35 -4.71
N LEU A 259 17.89 -8.72 -5.58
CA LEU A 259 18.16 -8.95 -7.00
C LEU A 259 18.52 -7.66 -7.76
N VAL A 260 17.81 -6.55 -7.46
CA VAL A 260 17.89 -5.31 -8.25
C VAL A 260 18.87 -4.32 -7.62
N PHE A 261 18.94 -4.27 -6.28
CA PHE A 261 19.72 -3.27 -5.55
C PHE A 261 20.84 -3.86 -4.71
N ALA A 262 21.05 -5.19 -4.77
CA ALA A 262 22.03 -5.92 -3.94
C ALA A 262 21.85 -5.65 -2.43
N GLU A 263 20.63 -5.37 -1.99
CA GLU A 263 20.30 -5.07 -0.61
C GLU A 263 20.30 -6.35 0.24
N ARG A 264 20.86 -6.25 1.44
CA ARG A 264 20.81 -7.35 2.43
C ARG A 264 19.80 -7.00 3.50
N VAL A 265 18.92 -7.95 3.79
CA VAL A 265 17.95 -7.79 4.87
C VAL A 265 18.65 -8.07 6.21
N SER A 266 18.63 -7.10 7.13
CA SER A 266 19.23 -7.29 8.44
C SER A 266 18.39 -8.26 9.29
N PRO A 267 19.01 -9.03 10.21
CA PRO A 267 18.25 -9.88 11.14
C PRO A 267 17.25 -9.10 11.99
N TRP A 268 17.56 -7.86 12.34
CA TRP A 268 16.68 -6.95 13.05
C TRP A 268 15.44 -6.58 12.22
N THR A 269 15.61 -6.38 10.91
CA THR A 269 14.48 -6.13 9.99
C THR A 269 13.59 -7.35 9.89
N VAL A 270 14.14 -8.56 9.83
CA VAL A 270 13.37 -9.81 9.81
C VAL A 270 12.59 -9.98 11.13
N ALA A 271 13.27 -9.84 12.27
CA ALA A 271 12.63 -9.95 13.58
C ALA A 271 11.52 -8.90 13.76
N GLY A 272 11.79 -7.66 13.38
CA GLY A 272 10.80 -6.58 13.44
C GLY A 272 9.60 -6.81 12.52
N ALA A 273 9.82 -7.26 11.30
CA ALA A 273 8.75 -7.61 10.36
C ALA A 273 7.86 -8.74 10.90
N LEU A 274 8.47 -9.79 11.46
CA LEU A 274 7.72 -10.90 12.08
C LEU A 274 6.87 -10.43 13.27
N LEU A 275 7.40 -9.54 14.12
CA LEU A 275 6.64 -8.95 15.21
C LEU A 275 5.49 -8.08 14.72
N ILE A 276 5.71 -7.24 13.69
CA ILE A 276 4.63 -6.41 13.11
C ILE A 276 3.54 -7.29 12.53
N ILE A 277 3.90 -8.31 11.74
CA ILE A 277 2.96 -9.27 11.16
C ILE A 277 2.18 -10.00 12.26
N ALA A 278 2.86 -10.50 13.29
CA ALA A 278 2.20 -11.16 14.43
C ALA A 278 1.23 -10.21 15.14
N GLY A 279 1.64 -8.96 15.37
CA GLY A 279 0.78 -7.93 15.96
C GLY A 279 -0.47 -7.65 15.12
N CYS A 280 -0.33 -7.55 13.80
CA CYS A 280 -1.47 -7.39 12.88
C CYS A 280 -2.41 -8.58 12.93
N LEU A 281 -1.88 -9.80 12.91
CA LEU A 281 -2.69 -11.03 13.00
C LEU A 281 -3.43 -11.14 14.34
N VAL A 282 -2.80 -10.77 15.45
CA VAL A 282 -3.45 -10.73 16.77
C VAL A 282 -4.57 -9.68 16.82
N ALA A 283 -4.33 -8.51 16.25
CA ALA A 283 -5.30 -7.41 16.24
C ALA A 283 -6.59 -7.76 15.47
N VAL A 284 -6.49 -8.53 14.40
CA VAL A 284 -7.62 -8.93 13.53
C VAL A 284 -8.42 -10.11 14.13
N ARG A 285 -7.88 -10.86 15.10
CA ARG A 285 -8.60 -11.96 15.73
C ARG A 285 -9.84 -11.41 16.45
N ARG A 286 -11.03 -11.69 15.90
CA ARG A 286 -12.30 -11.46 16.59
C ARG A 286 -12.40 -12.48 17.72
N PRO A 287 -12.81 -12.09 18.96
CA PRO A 287 -13.29 -13.05 19.95
C PRO A 287 -14.46 -13.80 19.32
N VAL A 288 -14.39 -15.13 19.26
CA VAL A 288 -15.57 -15.94 18.95
C VAL A 288 -16.61 -15.55 20.01
N PRO A 289 -17.83 -15.09 19.64
CA PRO A 289 -18.88 -14.88 20.60
C PRO A 289 -19.05 -16.19 21.35
N ALA A 290 -18.96 -16.15 22.68
CA ALA A 290 -19.30 -17.31 23.50
C ALA A 290 -20.69 -17.78 23.04
N PRO A 291 -20.91 -19.09 22.83
CA PRO A 291 -22.23 -19.59 22.49
C PRO A 291 -23.17 -19.06 23.57
N GLN A 292 -24.16 -18.27 23.15
CA GLN A 292 -25.25 -17.92 24.04
C GLN A 292 -25.93 -19.25 24.33
N THR A 293 -25.65 -19.80 25.50
CA THR A 293 -26.44 -20.88 26.05
C THR A 293 -27.82 -20.24 26.21
N GLU A 294 -28.73 -20.56 25.29
CA GLU A 294 -30.14 -20.30 25.48
C GLU A 294 -30.51 -21.02 26.77
N ALA A 295 -30.52 -20.28 27.86
CA ALA A 295 -31.27 -20.67 29.03
C ALA A 295 -32.74 -20.56 28.65
N SER A 296 -33.28 -21.62 28.07
CA SER A 296 -34.69 -21.90 28.05
C SER A 296 -35.18 -21.96 29.49
N LEU A 297 -35.98 -21.00 29.90
CA LEU A 297 -37.15 -21.21 30.79
C LEU A 297 -38.20 -20.14 30.48
#